data_12d9c261d128f0fe6bb12612419e68d7
#
_entry.id   12d9c261d128f0fe6bb12612419e68d7
#
_cell.length_a   1.000
_cell.length_b   1.000
_cell.length_c   1.000
_cell.angle_alpha   90.00
_cell.angle_beta   90.00
_cell.angle_gamma   90.00
#
_symmetry.space_group_name_H-M   'P 1'
#
loop_
_entity.id
_entity.type
_entity.pdbx_description
1 polymer ?
#
loop_
_entity_poly.entity_id
_entity_poly.type
_entity_poly.pdbx_seq_one_letter_code
_entity_poly.pdbx_strand_id
1 'polypeptide(L)'
;MVLLRVLRCTRGVAALSFVFLFLVISSESHSNPSQINCSKTCVAQNCNTLGIRYGKFCGVGWTGCPGQKPCDDLDACCKIHDECVEKKGMMSVKCHEKFKICIKKVQKSGKAGFSQDCSYDTAVPTMMQGMDMAILLSQMGNQKLEL
;
A
#
# COMPACT_ATOMS: atom_id res chain seq x y z
N MET A 1 -36.95 30.55 48.96
CA MET A 1 -37.47 30.28 47.62
C MET A 1 -36.47 30.50 46.48
N VAL A 2 -35.29 31.07 46.70
CA VAL A 2 -34.28 31.36 45.68
C VAL A 2 -33.35 30.17 45.44
N LEU A 3 -33.05 29.36 46.48
CA LEU A 3 -32.12 28.21 46.37
C LEU A 3 -32.62 27.04 45.49
N LEU A 4 -33.94 26.83 45.43
CA LEU A 4 -34.52 25.74 44.62
C LEU A 4 -34.54 26.02 43.11
N ARG A 5 -34.42 27.29 42.68
CA ARG A 5 -34.36 27.65 41.26
C ARG A 5 -32.97 27.45 40.66
N VAL A 6 -31.90 27.59 41.45
CA VAL A 6 -30.51 27.40 40.98
C VAL A 6 -30.21 25.92 40.73
N LEU A 7 -30.75 25.01 41.57
CA LEU A 7 -30.55 23.56 41.43
C LEU A 7 -31.25 22.95 40.19
N ARG A 8 -32.33 23.58 39.69
CA ARG A 8 -33.01 23.12 38.46
C ARG A 8 -32.27 23.53 37.18
N CYS A 9 -31.54 24.65 37.20
CA CYS A 9 -30.78 25.12 36.04
C CYS A 9 -29.51 24.28 35.82
N THR A 10 -28.85 23.82 36.89
CA THR A 10 -27.62 23.01 36.79
C THR A 10 -27.88 21.60 36.26
N ARG A 11 -29.07 21.02 36.48
CA ARG A 11 -29.41 19.68 35.93
C ARG A 11 -29.62 19.69 34.42
N GLY A 12 -30.15 20.79 33.86
CA GLY A 12 -30.35 20.92 32.43
C GLY A 12 -29.04 21.09 31.66
N VAL A 13 -28.11 21.86 32.19
CA VAL A 13 -26.78 22.11 31.55
C VAL A 13 -25.92 20.86 31.58
N ALA A 14 -25.95 20.09 32.70
CA ALA A 14 -25.20 18.83 32.77
C ALA A 14 -25.70 17.77 31.75
N ALA A 15 -27.03 17.67 31.58
CA ALA A 15 -27.62 16.74 30.62
C ALA A 15 -27.25 17.07 29.15
N LEU A 16 -27.27 18.37 28.82
CA LEU A 16 -26.88 18.83 27.48
C LEU A 16 -25.39 18.63 27.21
N SER A 17 -24.52 18.81 28.21
CA SER A 17 -23.09 18.55 28.10
C SER A 17 -22.79 17.07 27.85
N PHE A 18 -23.50 16.15 28.49
CA PHE A 18 -23.33 14.70 28.23
C PHE A 18 -23.83 14.31 26.86
N VAL A 19 -24.94 14.89 26.37
CA VAL A 19 -25.40 14.60 24.99
C VAL A 19 -24.42 15.13 23.96
N PHE A 20 -23.84 16.32 24.18
CA PHE A 20 -22.79 16.84 23.28
C PHE A 20 -21.54 16.00 23.30
N LEU A 21 -21.10 15.50 24.47
CA LEU A 21 -19.93 14.62 24.58
C LEU A 21 -20.16 13.29 23.85
N PHE A 22 -21.35 12.71 23.95
CA PHE A 22 -21.72 11.49 23.24
C PHE A 22 -21.78 11.69 21.71
N LEU A 23 -22.23 12.84 21.21
CA LEU A 23 -22.29 13.16 19.80
C LEU A 23 -20.90 13.38 19.19
N VAL A 24 -19.96 13.93 19.97
CA VAL A 24 -18.57 14.14 19.50
C VAL A 24 -17.80 12.81 19.46
N ILE A 25 -18.05 11.90 20.40
CA ILE A 25 -17.40 10.57 20.43
C ILE A 25 -17.92 9.67 19.30
N SER A 26 -19.15 9.89 18.81
CA SER A 26 -19.72 9.13 17.69
C SER A 26 -19.21 9.54 16.30
N SER A 27 -18.32 10.54 16.22
CA SER A 27 -17.69 10.98 14.97
C SER A 27 -16.36 10.30 14.69
N GLU A 28 -16.05 9.19 15.36
CA GLU A 28 -14.94 8.34 14.92
C GLU A 28 -15.33 7.69 13.60
N SER A 29 -14.81 8.29 12.55
CA SER A 29 -14.82 7.76 11.20
C SER A 29 -14.29 6.33 11.23
N HIS A 30 -15.19 5.37 11.16
CA HIS A 30 -14.87 3.95 11.02
C HIS A 30 -14.20 3.77 9.66
N SER A 31 -12.89 3.98 9.59
CA SER A 31 -12.08 3.60 8.45
C SER A 31 -12.10 2.08 8.37
N ASN A 32 -12.93 1.59 7.47
CA ASN A 32 -13.09 0.18 7.16
C ASN A 32 -11.71 -0.40 6.75
N PRO A 33 -11.10 -1.36 7.51
CA PRO A 33 -9.74 -1.83 7.25
C PRO A 33 -9.60 -2.68 5.98
N SER A 34 -10.63 -2.78 5.15
CA SER A 34 -10.66 -3.60 3.93
C SER A 34 -10.79 -2.80 2.63
N GLN A 35 -10.62 -1.48 2.63
CA GLN A 35 -10.42 -0.78 1.37
C GLN A 35 -8.98 -0.99 0.90
N ILE A 36 -8.75 -2.06 0.15
CA ILE A 36 -7.56 -2.19 -0.70
C ILE A 36 -7.56 -0.94 -1.59
N ASN A 37 -6.64 -0.03 -1.30
CA ASN A 37 -6.48 1.20 -2.07
C ASN A 37 -5.88 0.82 -3.43
N CYS A 38 -6.75 0.51 -4.39
CA CYS A 38 -6.32 0.15 -5.73
C CYS A 38 -6.19 1.39 -6.63
N SER A 39 -5.21 1.40 -7.53
CA SER A 39 -4.97 2.49 -8.47
C SER A 39 -5.69 2.29 -9.80
N LYS A 40 -6.30 3.36 -10.30
CA LYS A 40 -6.84 3.46 -11.67
C LYS A 40 -5.97 4.29 -12.59
N THR A 41 -5.03 5.04 -12.03
CA THR A 41 -4.16 5.98 -12.77
C THR A 41 -2.70 5.56 -12.69
N CYS A 42 -1.94 5.86 -13.74
CA CYS A 42 -0.49 5.67 -13.74
C CYS A 42 0.18 6.76 -12.90
N VAL A 43 0.93 6.36 -11.89
CA VAL A 43 1.69 7.25 -11.02
C VAL A 43 3.18 6.91 -11.07
N ALA A 44 4.04 7.90 -10.82
CA ALA A 44 5.48 7.71 -10.67
C ALA A 44 5.93 8.58 -9.50
N GLN A 45 6.25 7.96 -8.36
CA GLN A 45 6.60 8.65 -7.12
C GLN A 45 7.69 7.89 -6.39
N ASN A 46 8.56 8.61 -5.69
CA ASN A 46 9.60 8.05 -4.83
C ASN A 46 10.51 7.04 -5.56
N CYS A 47 10.86 7.31 -6.81
CA CYS A 47 11.46 6.34 -7.75
C CYS A 47 12.83 5.79 -7.33
N ASN A 48 13.53 6.50 -6.46
CA ASN A 48 14.85 6.16 -5.91
C ASN A 48 14.81 5.71 -4.43
N THR A 49 13.63 5.39 -3.90
CA THR A 49 13.45 4.92 -2.52
C THR A 49 12.64 3.64 -2.47
N LEU A 50 12.75 2.87 -1.37
CA LEU A 50 11.96 1.65 -1.16
C LEU A 50 10.45 1.90 -1.10
N GLY A 51 10.03 3.15 -0.93
CA GLY A 51 8.61 3.57 -1.01
C GLY A 51 8.14 3.88 -2.43
N ILE A 52 8.84 3.41 -3.45
CA ILE A 52 8.48 3.63 -4.86
C ILE A 52 7.04 3.20 -5.16
N ARG A 53 6.33 4.06 -5.92
CA ARG A 53 5.07 3.74 -6.58
C ARG A 53 5.22 4.03 -8.06
N TYR A 54 5.07 3.00 -8.89
CA TYR A 54 5.25 3.10 -10.33
C TYR A 54 4.11 2.40 -11.06
N GLY A 55 3.51 3.08 -12.01
CA GLY A 55 2.34 2.57 -12.71
C GLY A 55 1.13 2.43 -11.79
N LYS A 56 0.44 1.34 -11.94
CA LYS A 56 -0.73 0.97 -11.12
C LYS A 56 -0.45 -0.16 -10.14
N PHE A 57 0.59 -0.97 -10.42
CA PHE A 57 0.83 -2.23 -9.72
C PHE A 57 2.14 -2.25 -8.93
N CYS A 58 3.09 -1.35 -9.21
CA CYS A 58 4.38 -1.38 -8.53
C CYS A 58 4.38 -0.56 -7.24
N GLY A 59 4.61 -1.21 -6.11
CA GLY A 59 4.78 -0.59 -4.79
C GLY A 59 4.28 -1.48 -3.66
N VAL A 60 4.88 -1.35 -2.49
CA VAL A 60 4.44 -2.09 -1.30
C VAL A 60 3.05 -1.61 -0.87
N GLY A 61 2.09 -2.54 -0.75
CA GLY A 61 0.70 -2.21 -0.41
C GLY A 61 -0.02 -1.39 -1.48
N TRP A 62 0.45 -1.45 -2.73
CA TRP A 62 -0.10 -0.73 -3.88
C TRP A 62 -0.40 -1.72 -5.00
N THR A 63 -1.61 -1.68 -5.54
CA THR A 63 -2.02 -2.54 -6.66
C THR A 63 -3.02 -1.85 -7.56
N GLY A 64 -3.18 -2.33 -8.78
CA GLY A 64 -4.19 -1.85 -9.72
C GLY A 64 -5.59 -2.36 -9.38
N CYS A 65 -6.61 -1.55 -9.65
CA CYS A 65 -8.00 -2.01 -9.49
C CYS A 65 -8.30 -3.16 -10.45
N PRO A 66 -9.27 -4.02 -10.13
CA PRO A 66 -9.69 -5.14 -10.99
C PRO A 66 -9.95 -4.67 -12.43
N GLY A 67 -9.46 -5.42 -13.42
CA GLY A 67 -9.63 -5.12 -14.83
C GLY A 67 -8.68 -4.04 -15.40
N GLN A 68 -7.85 -3.39 -14.58
CA GLN A 68 -6.89 -2.40 -15.05
C GLN A 68 -5.76 -3.04 -15.86
N LYS A 69 -5.37 -2.34 -16.94
CA LYS A 69 -4.17 -2.67 -17.71
C LYS A 69 -2.95 -1.97 -17.13
N PRO A 70 -1.77 -2.60 -17.14
CA PRO A 70 -0.52 -1.96 -16.78
C PRO A 70 -0.24 -0.70 -17.62
N CYS A 71 0.53 0.22 -17.08
CA CYS A 71 0.91 1.46 -17.76
C CYS A 71 2.00 1.26 -18.81
N ASP A 72 2.89 0.30 -18.58
CA ASP A 72 3.97 -0.09 -19.46
C ASP A 72 4.52 -1.50 -19.12
N ASP A 73 5.64 -1.88 -19.74
CA ASP A 73 6.26 -3.20 -19.56
C ASP A 73 6.77 -3.43 -18.12
N LEU A 74 7.22 -2.38 -17.41
CA LEU A 74 7.68 -2.47 -16.03
C LEU A 74 6.52 -2.71 -15.09
N ASP A 75 5.45 -1.95 -15.25
CA ASP A 75 4.23 -2.09 -14.48
C ASP A 75 3.54 -3.46 -14.74
N ALA A 76 3.70 -4.00 -15.96
CA ALA A 76 3.25 -5.35 -16.29
C ALA A 76 4.01 -6.42 -15.48
N CYS A 77 5.32 -6.25 -15.26
CA CYS A 77 6.09 -7.15 -14.39
C CYS A 77 5.57 -7.12 -12.95
N CYS A 78 5.19 -5.94 -12.44
CA CYS A 78 4.63 -5.80 -11.10
C CYS A 78 3.28 -6.52 -10.99
N LYS A 79 2.40 -6.37 -11.97
CA LYS A 79 1.11 -7.08 -12.00
C LYS A 79 1.29 -8.60 -11.95
N ILE A 80 2.22 -9.14 -12.76
CA ILE A 80 2.53 -10.57 -12.78
C ILE A 80 3.07 -11.03 -11.41
N HIS A 81 3.87 -10.18 -10.75
CA HIS A 81 4.39 -10.45 -9.42
C HIS A 81 3.27 -10.46 -8.38
N ASP A 82 2.37 -9.48 -8.38
CA ASP A 82 1.22 -9.42 -7.49
C ASP A 82 0.35 -10.68 -7.62
N GLU A 83 0.00 -11.08 -8.85
CA GLU A 83 -0.75 -12.30 -9.12
C GLU A 83 -0.01 -13.58 -8.67
N CYS A 84 1.32 -13.58 -8.71
CA CYS A 84 2.14 -14.70 -8.25
C CYS A 84 2.11 -14.81 -6.72
N VAL A 85 2.32 -13.70 -6.00
CA VAL A 85 2.34 -13.70 -4.52
C VAL A 85 0.94 -13.89 -3.93
N GLU A 86 -0.10 -13.43 -4.60
CA GLU A 86 -1.48 -13.73 -4.23
C GLU A 86 -1.76 -15.24 -4.22
N LYS A 87 -1.26 -15.97 -5.23
CA LYS A 87 -1.46 -17.42 -5.36
C LYS A 87 -0.53 -18.26 -4.49
N LYS A 88 0.69 -17.78 -4.20
CA LYS A 88 1.77 -18.57 -3.58
C LYS A 88 2.21 -18.04 -2.22
N GLY A 89 1.66 -16.93 -1.78
CA GLY A 89 2.04 -16.24 -0.56
C GLY A 89 3.18 -15.24 -0.75
N MET A 90 3.18 -14.22 0.12
CA MET A 90 4.16 -13.10 0.10
C MET A 90 5.60 -13.55 0.34
N MET A 91 5.81 -14.72 0.97
CA MET A 91 7.15 -15.28 1.26
C MET A 91 7.67 -16.18 0.13
N SER A 92 7.05 -16.16 -1.04
CA SER A 92 7.45 -17.00 -2.18
C SER A 92 8.70 -16.45 -2.87
N VAL A 93 9.88 -16.94 -2.49
CA VAL A 93 11.18 -16.61 -3.14
C VAL A 93 11.10 -16.75 -4.66
N LYS A 94 10.42 -17.81 -5.14
CA LYS A 94 10.25 -18.06 -6.58
C LYS A 94 9.48 -16.93 -7.30
N CYS A 95 8.50 -16.28 -6.65
CA CYS A 95 7.79 -15.13 -7.22
C CYS A 95 8.72 -13.92 -7.30
N HIS A 96 9.49 -13.66 -6.25
CA HIS A 96 10.42 -12.54 -6.18
C HIS A 96 11.56 -12.67 -7.21
N GLU A 97 12.12 -13.86 -7.38
CA GLU A 97 13.15 -14.12 -8.39
C GLU A 97 12.62 -13.93 -9.82
N LYS A 98 11.42 -14.44 -10.10
CA LYS A 98 10.78 -14.22 -11.42
C LYS A 98 10.55 -12.75 -11.71
N PHE A 99 10.14 -11.99 -10.71
CA PHE A 99 9.98 -10.55 -10.85
C PHE A 99 11.30 -9.85 -11.16
N LYS A 100 12.39 -10.18 -10.45
CA LYS A 100 13.73 -9.64 -10.72
C LYS A 100 14.19 -9.91 -12.16
N ILE A 101 13.92 -11.11 -12.68
CA ILE A 101 14.24 -11.46 -14.07
C ILE A 101 13.43 -10.61 -15.04
N CYS A 102 12.13 -10.42 -14.78
CA CYS A 102 11.23 -9.63 -15.61
C CYS A 102 11.71 -8.18 -15.73
N ILE A 103 11.92 -7.50 -14.59
CA ILE A 103 12.29 -6.08 -14.57
C ILE A 103 13.69 -5.84 -15.18
N LYS A 104 14.67 -6.75 -14.97
CA LYS A 104 15.97 -6.70 -15.64
C LYS A 104 15.84 -6.80 -17.16
N LYS A 105 14.95 -7.64 -17.66
CA LYS A 105 14.70 -7.78 -19.10
C LYS A 105 14.11 -6.50 -19.68
N VAL A 106 13.15 -5.89 -18.96
CA VAL A 106 12.54 -4.61 -19.36
C VAL A 106 13.59 -3.50 -19.41
N GLN A 107 14.43 -3.36 -18.38
CA GLN A 107 15.52 -2.37 -18.37
C GLN A 107 16.47 -2.55 -19.56
N LYS A 108 16.88 -3.79 -19.85
CA LYS A 108 17.80 -4.10 -20.98
C LYS A 108 17.16 -3.93 -22.36
N SER A 109 15.84 -3.78 -22.45
CA SER A 109 15.16 -3.62 -23.74
C SER A 109 15.43 -2.28 -24.42
N GLY A 110 15.94 -1.28 -23.67
CA GLY A 110 16.17 0.07 -24.17
C GLY A 110 14.88 0.87 -24.43
N LYS A 111 13.72 0.30 -24.11
CA LYS A 111 12.44 1.01 -24.22
C LYS A 111 12.30 2.07 -23.13
N ALA A 112 11.64 3.16 -23.46
CA ALA A 112 11.22 4.14 -22.48
C ALA A 112 9.93 3.70 -21.77
N GLY A 113 9.84 3.94 -20.45
CA GLY A 113 8.62 3.79 -19.70
C GLY A 113 7.66 4.96 -19.91
N PHE A 114 6.48 4.92 -19.26
CA PHE A 114 5.49 5.99 -19.35
C PHE A 114 5.94 7.29 -18.65
N SER A 115 6.92 7.23 -17.75
CA SER A 115 7.42 8.38 -16.99
C SER A 115 8.89 8.67 -17.33
N GLN A 116 9.19 9.91 -17.72
CA GLN A 116 10.57 10.37 -17.95
C GLN A 116 11.30 10.64 -16.62
N ASP A 117 10.60 11.21 -15.64
CA ASP A 117 11.18 11.52 -14.31
C ASP A 117 11.49 10.25 -13.51
N CYS A 118 10.88 9.14 -13.85
CA CYS A 118 11.06 7.84 -13.24
C CYS A 118 11.39 6.80 -14.33
N SER A 119 12.53 6.97 -14.97
CA SER A 119 12.99 6.04 -16.02
C SER A 119 13.21 4.63 -15.47
N TYR A 120 13.26 3.63 -16.36
CA TYR A 120 13.60 2.25 -15.98
C TYR A 120 14.97 2.16 -15.29
N ASP A 121 15.93 3.01 -15.67
CA ASP A 121 17.25 3.03 -15.06
C ASP A 121 17.24 3.56 -13.61
N THR A 122 16.22 4.32 -13.23
CA THR A 122 16.01 4.78 -11.86
C THR A 122 15.14 3.79 -11.06
N ALA A 123 14.02 3.36 -11.63
CA ALA A 123 13.05 2.52 -10.94
C ALA A 123 13.52 1.08 -10.72
N VAL A 124 14.14 0.46 -11.73
CA VAL A 124 14.53 -0.96 -11.67
C VAL A 124 15.57 -1.24 -10.59
N PRO A 125 16.67 -0.47 -10.42
CA PRO A 125 17.60 -0.68 -9.29
C PRO A 125 16.93 -0.63 -7.94
N THR A 126 16.02 0.32 -7.72
CA THR A 126 15.25 0.45 -6.48
C THR A 126 14.38 -0.78 -6.22
N MET A 127 13.65 -1.25 -7.23
CA MET A 127 12.81 -2.46 -7.12
C MET A 127 13.66 -3.71 -6.90
N MET A 128 14.84 -3.80 -7.54
CA MET A 128 15.77 -4.91 -7.33
C MET A 128 16.21 -4.99 -5.87
N GLN A 129 16.60 -3.85 -5.27
CA GLN A 129 16.99 -3.77 -3.86
C GLN A 129 15.86 -4.21 -2.92
N GLY A 130 14.62 -3.77 -3.19
CA GLY A 130 13.44 -4.20 -2.44
C GLY A 130 13.22 -5.70 -2.51
N MET A 131 13.42 -6.31 -3.69
CA MET A 131 13.27 -7.75 -3.87
C MET A 131 14.40 -8.57 -3.22
N ASP A 132 15.63 -8.06 -3.21
CA ASP A 132 16.73 -8.72 -2.49
C ASP A 132 16.42 -8.81 -0.99
N MET A 133 15.87 -7.73 -0.43
CA MET A 133 15.41 -7.71 0.97
C MET A 133 14.24 -8.67 1.21
N ALA A 134 13.26 -8.72 0.32
CA ALA A 134 12.11 -9.61 0.43
C ALA A 134 12.52 -11.09 0.37
N ILE A 135 13.49 -11.44 -0.51
CA ILE A 135 14.05 -12.79 -0.61
C ILE A 135 14.78 -13.18 0.68
N LEU A 136 15.61 -12.28 1.21
CA LEU A 136 16.33 -12.51 2.47
C LEU A 136 15.36 -12.78 3.62
N LEU A 137 14.33 -11.95 3.80
CA LEU A 137 13.32 -12.12 4.84
C LEU A 137 12.54 -13.44 4.66
N SER A 138 12.24 -13.82 3.43
CA SER A 138 11.55 -15.07 3.11
C SER A 138 12.39 -16.30 3.48
N GLN A 139 13.70 -16.24 3.25
CA GLN A 139 14.62 -17.33 3.63
C GLN A 139 14.75 -17.46 5.15
N MET A 140 14.88 -16.34 5.86
CA MET A 140 14.94 -16.33 7.34
C MET A 140 13.65 -16.86 7.97
N GLY A 141 12.49 -16.52 7.42
CA GLY A 141 11.19 -16.99 7.87
C GLY A 141 11.03 -18.49 7.71
N ASN A 142 11.53 -19.08 6.62
CA ASN A 142 11.44 -20.52 6.37
C ASN A 142 12.38 -21.32 7.29
N GLN A 143 13.56 -20.82 7.63
CA GLN A 143 14.47 -21.49 8.57
C GLN A 143 13.89 -21.60 9.99
N LYS A 144 13.06 -20.65 10.41
CA LYS A 144 12.44 -20.64 11.74
C LYS A 144 11.30 -21.66 11.88
N LEU A 145 10.78 -22.20 10.78
CA LEU A 145 9.72 -23.20 10.76
C LEU A 145 10.25 -24.65 10.79
N GLU A 146 11.56 -24.85 10.60
CA GLU A 146 12.21 -26.18 10.61
C GLU A 146 12.87 -26.52 11.96
N LEU A 147 12.73 -25.68 12.99
CA LEU A 147 13.19 -25.88 14.37
C LEU A 147 12.01 -26.13 15.30
#